data_e41b97076b2d6c6e23308f6a31b62d9a
#
_entry.id   e41b97076b2d6c6e23308f6a31b62d9a
#
_cell.length_a   1.000
_cell.length_b   1.000
_cell.length_c   1.000
_cell.angle_alpha   90.00
_cell.angle_beta   90.00
_cell.angle_gamma   90.00
#
_symmetry.space_group_name_H-M   'P 1'
#
loop_
_entity.id
_entity.type
_entity.pdbx_description
1 polymer ?
#
loop_
_entity_poly.entity_id
_entity_poly.type
_entity_poly.pdbx_seq_one_letter_code
_entity_poly.pdbx_strand_id
1 'polypeptide(L)'
;MYITCLDMEGVLVPEIWIAFAQASGIPELRRTTRDEPDYDKLMRYRLDILREHGLGLKEIQAVIAGIDPLPGAKEFLDALRRETQAIILSDTFEQFAKPLMEKLGWPTIFCNTLEVAPDGTISGYRMR
;
A
#
# COMPACT_ATOMS: atom_id res chain seq x y z
N MET A 1 7.98 21.54 19.26
CA MET A 1 7.30 20.85 18.15
C MET A 1 7.35 19.35 18.36
N TYR A 2 6.24 18.67 18.12
CA TYR A 2 6.20 17.21 18.18
C TYR A 2 5.94 16.66 16.77
N ILE A 3 6.58 15.53 16.47
CA ILE A 3 6.35 14.79 15.24
C ILE A 3 5.83 13.41 15.65
N THR A 4 4.65 13.07 15.15
CA THR A 4 4.05 11.76 15.39
C THR A 4 4.26 10.90 14.14
N CYS A 5 4.90 9.76 14.32
CA CYS A 5 5.11 8.80 13.24
C CYS A 5 4.07 7.69 13.36
N LEU A 6 3.39 7.41 12.27
CA LEU A 6 2.34 6.39 12.21
C LEU A 6 2.71 5.33 11.19
N ASP A 7 2.36 4.09 11.47
CA ASP A 7 2.25 3.07 10.45
C ASP A 7 0.96 3.32 9.66
N MET A 8 0.83 2.75 8.48
CA MET A 8 -0.35 2.91 7.64
C MET A 8 -1.23 1.66 7.66
N GLU A 9 -0.65 0.52 7.28
CA GLU A 9 -1.40 -0.73 7.16
C GLU A 9 -1.75 -1.29 8.54
N GLY A 10 -3.02 -1.60 8.75
CA GLY A 10 -3.53 -2.04 10.04
C GLY A 10 -3.77 -0.93 11.05
N VAL A 11 -3.44 0.32 10.72
CA VAL A 11 -3.64 1.50 11.57
C VAL A 11 -4.62 2.47 10.93
N LEU A 12 -4.39 2.84 9.69
CA LEU A 12 -5.24 3.78 8.94
C LEU A 12 -6.01 3.10 7.82
N VAL A 13 -5.44 2.05 7.24
CA VAL A 13 -6.03 1.29 6.14
C VAL A 13 -5.84 -0.20 6.41
N PRO A 14 -6.63 -1.06 5.75
CA PRO A 14 -6.40 -2.52 5.82
C PRO A 14 -5.02 -2.90 5.28
N GLU A 15 -4.53 -4.09 5.61
CA GLU A 15 -3.34 -4.63 4.97
C GLU A 15 -3.59 -4.72 3.46
N ILE A 16 -2.81 -3.99 2.68
CA ILE A 16 -3.11 -3.75 1.27
C ILE A 16 -3.10 -5.03 0.44
N TRP A 17 -2.10 -5.88 0.62
CA TRP A 17 -2.04 -7.12 -0.15
C TRP A 17 -3.20 -8.06 0.15
N ILE A 18 -3.63 -8.14 1.40
CA ILE A 18 -4.78 -8.95 1.80
C ILE A 18 -6.06 -8.38 1.21
N ALA A 19 -6.27 -7.07 1.34
CA ALA A 19 -7.43 -6.40 0.76
C ALA A 19 -7.43 -6.50 -0.78
N PHE A 20 -6.27 -6.38 -1.38
CA PHE A 20 -6.11 -6.53 -2.83
C PHE A 20 -6.44 -7.95 -3.28
N ALA A 21 -5.96 -8.96 -2.56
CA ALA A 21 -6.26 -10.36 -2.87
C ALA A 21 -7.77 -10.60 -2.83
N GLN A 22 -8.44 -10.06 -1.84
CA GLN A 22 -9.89 -10.19 -1.70
C GLN A 22 -10.63 -9.46 -2.84
N ALA A 23 -10.25 -8.23 -3.12
CA ALA A 23 -10.92 -7.40 -4.14
C ALA A 23 -10.67 -7.91 -5.56
N SER A 24 -9.47 -8.45 -5.84
CA SER A 24 -9.11 -8.96 -7.16
C SER A 24 -9.54 -10.40 -7.39
N GLY A 25 -9.89 -11.13 -6.33
CA GLY A 25 -10.20 -12.57 -6.42
C GLY A 25 -8.99 -13.45 -6.63
N ILE A 26 -7.79 -12.99 -6.26
CA ILE A 26 -6.54 -13.74 -6.40
C ILE A 26 -6.04 -14.12 -5.00
N PRO A 27 -6.45 -15.30 -4.48
CA PRO A 27 -6.13 -15.66 -3.08
C PRO A 27 -4.64 -15.84 -2.81
N GLU A 28 -3.82 -16.16 -3.80
CA GLU A 28 -2.39 -16.31 -3.66
C GLU A 28 -1.71 -15.03 -3.17
N LEU A 29 -2.30 -13.88 -3.43
CA LEU A 29 -1.77 -12.59 -2.99
C LEU A 29 -1.99 -12.31 -1.51
N ARG A 30 -2.71 -13.18 -0.79
CA ARG A 30 -2.86 -13.08 0.67
C ARG A 30 -1.60 -13.48 1.43
N ARG A 31 -0.64 -14.10 0.76
CA ARG A 31 0.62 -14.51 1.36
C ARG A 31 1.39 -13.30 1.90
N THR A 32 1.83 -13.38 3.14
CA THR A 32 2.54 -12.29 3.84
C THR A 32 3.90 -12.73 4.34
N THR A 33 4.62 -11.83 5.02
CA THR A 33 5.90 -12.15 5.64
C THR A 33 5.79 -13.19 6.75
N ARG A 34 4.59 -13.42 7.26
CA ARG A 34 4.34 -14.52 8.19
C ARG A 34 4.46 -15.88 7.51
N ASP A 35 4.15 -15.96 6.23
CA ASP A 35 4.22 -17.18 5.42
C ASP A 35 5.59 -17.35 4.78
N GLU A 36 6.20 -16.24 4.32
CA GLU A 36 7.52 -16.20 3.72
C GLU A 36 8.33 -15.06 4.35
N PRO A 37 9.23 -15.38 5.30
CA PRO A 37 10.02 -14.35 5.99
C PRO A 37 11.01 -13.61 5.09
N ASP A 38 11.46 -14.22 3.98
CA ASP A 38 12.33 -13.55 3.02
C ASP A 38 11.51 -12.60 2.16
N TYR A 39 11.65 -11.30 2.41
CA TYR A 39 10.87 -10.27 1.75
C TYR A 39 11.07 -10.25 0.23
N ASP A 40 12.30 -10.45 -0.25
CA ASP A 40 12.57 -10.46 -1.68
C ASP A 40 11.88 -11.63 -2.38
N LYS A 41 11.92 -12.81 -1.76
CA LYS A 41 11.20 -13.98 -2.28
C LYS A 41 9.69 -13.72 -2.33
N LEU A 42 9.15 -13.12 -1.28
CA LEU A 42 7.73 -12.79 -1.21
C LEU A 42 7.35 -11.80 -2.32
N MET A 43 8.15 -10.75 -2.51
CA MET A 43 7.88 -9.75 -3.55
C MET A 43 7.99 -10.35 -4.95
N ARG A 44 8.99 -11.17 -5.22
CA ARG A 44 9.10 -11.86 -6.52
C ARG A 44 7.89 -12.74 -6.81
N TYR A 45 7.44 -13.47 -5.79
CA TYR A 45 6.23 -14.28 -5.87
C TYR A 45 5.02 -13.43 -6.24
N ARG A 46 4.83 -12.31 -5.55
CA ARG A 46 3.72 -11.39 -5.81
C ARG A 46 3.78 -10.78 -7.21
N LEU A 47 4.95 -10.34 -7.63
CA LEU A 47 5.13 -9.72 -8.95
C LEU A 47 4.86 -10.72 -10.07
N ASP A 48 5.28 -11.98 -9.90
CA ASP A 48 5.00 -13.03 -10.87
C ASP A 48 3.50 -13.28 -11.01
N ILE A 49 2.77 -13.30 -9.90
CA ILE A 49 1.31 -13.48 -9.91
C ILE A 49 0.62 -12.30 -10.62
N LEU A 50 1.03 -11.08 -10.33
CA LEU A 50 0.48 -9.91 -11.01
C LEU A 50 0.70 -10.00 -12.51
N ARG A 51 1.89 -10.42 -12.93
CA ARG A 51 2.22 -10.59 -14.35
C ARG A 51 1.38 -11.69 -15.00
N GLU A 52 1.25 -12.83 -14.34
CA GLU A 52 0.43 -13.96 -14.83
C GLU A 52 -1.02 -13.58 -15.04
N HIS A 53 -1.56 -12.67 -14.22
CA HIS A 53 -2.93 -12.21 -14.33
C HIS A 53 -3.06 -10.94 -15.20
N GLY A 54 -1.99 -10.51 -15.84
CA GLY A 54 -2.00 -9.33 -16.71
C GLY A 54 -2.28 -8.02 -15.99
N LEU A 55 -1.93 -7.94 -14.70
CA LEU A 55 -2.21 -6.76 -13.88
C LEU A 55 -1.01 -5.81 -13.92
N GLY A 56 -1.15 -4.72 -14.66
CA GLY A 56 -0.23 -3.60 -14.64
C GLY A 56 -0.62 -2.56 -13.59
N LEU A 57 0.13 -1.46 -13.54
CA LEU A 57 -0.08 -0.41 -12.55
C LEU A 57 -1.50 0.15 -12.57
N LYS A 58 -2.05 0.38 -13.74
CA LYS A 58 -3.39 0.95 -13.91
C LYS A 58 -4.47 0.07 -13.27
N GLU A 59 -4.40 -1.22 -13.56
CA GLU A 59 -5.35 -2.20 -13.04
C GLU A 59 -5.22 -2.34 -11.53
N ILE A 60 -3.98 -2.36 -11.04
CA ILE A 60 -3.70 -2.45 -9.60
C ILE A 60 -4.26 -1.22 -8.87
N GLN A 61 -3.99 -0.04 -9.38
CA GLN A 61 -4.49 1.19 -8.76
C GLN A 61 -6.01 1.28 -8.78
N ALA A 62 -6.64 0.77 -9.84
CA ALA A 62 -8.11 0.72 -9.92
C ALA A 62 -8.70 -0.18 -8.83
N VAL A 63 -8.08 -1.33 -8.56
CA VAL A 63 -8.51 -2.22 -7.47
C VAL A 63 -8.31 -1.53 -6.12
N ILE A 64 -7.15 -0.93 -5.88
CA ILE A 64 -6.84 -0.26 -4.60
C ILE A 64 -7.77 0.93 -4.37
N ALA A 65 -8.18 1.63 -5.43
CA ALA A 65 -9.11 2.75 -5.31
C ALA A 65 -10.47 2.33 -4.72
N GLY A 66 -10.82 1.06 -4.80
CA GLY A 66 -12.02 0.51 -4.18
C GLY A 66 -11.85 0.14 -2.70
N ILE A 67 -10.63 0.25 -2.16
CA ILE A 67 -10.35 -0.04 -0.76
C ILE A 67 -10.54 1.25 0.04
N ASP A 68 -11.29 1.17 1.14
CA ASP A 68 -11.52 2.32 2.01
C ASP A 68 -10.60 2.29 3.22
N PRO A 69 -10.25 3.47 3.78
CA PRO A 69 -9.59 3.55 5.07
C PRO A 69 -10.42 2.86 6.15
N LEU A 70 -9.77 2.47 7.25
CA LEU A 70 -10.46 1.90 8.39
C LEU A 70 -11.46 2.92 8.96
N PRO A 71 -12.61 2.46 9.52
CA PRO A 71 -13.57 3.36 10.12
C PRO A 71 -12.93 4.29 11.15
N GLY A 72 -13.16 5.59 11.02
CA GLY A 72 -12.59 6.60 11.91
C GLY A 72 -11.17 7.03 11.62
N ALA A 73 -10.49 6.40 10.67
CA ALA A 73 -9.08 6.71 10.37
C ALA A 73 -8.89 8.14 9.88
N LYS A 74 -9.73 8.59 8.95
CA LYS A 74 -9.66 9.97 8.42
C LYS A 74 -9.85 11.00 9.52
N GLU A 75 -10.87 10.82 10.34
CA GLU A 75 -11.22 11.72 11.44
C GLU A 75 -10.09 11.75 12.48
N PHE A 76 -9.54 10.58 12.82
CA PHE A 76 -8.40 10.49 13.73
C PHE A 76 -7.19 11.24 13.18
N LEU A 77 -6.86 11.00 11.92
CA LEU A 77 -5.70 11.64 11.28
C LEU A 77 -5.87 13.16 11.22
N ASP A 78 -7.07 13.64 10.87
CA ASP A 78 -7.36 15.07 10.83
C ASP A 78 -7.20 15.71 12.22
N ALA A 79 -7.70 15.05 13.27
CA ALA A 79 -7.55 15.52 14.64
C ALA A 79 -6.09 15.55 15.07
N LEU A 80 -5.35 14.49 14.77
CA LEU A 80 -3.92 14.40 15.10
C LEU A 80 -3.11 15.51 14.43
N ARG A 81 -3.40 15.78 13.16
CA ARG A 81 -2.69 16.81 12.39
C ARG A 81 -2.91 18.22 12.91
N ARG A 82 -3.96 18.45 13.70
CA ARG A 82 -4.19 19.73 14.38
C ARG A 82 -3.32 19.88 15.63
N GLU A 83 -2.87 18.76 16.21
CA GLU A 83 -2.11 18.77 17.47
C GLU A 83 -0.60 18.62 17.24
N THR A 84 -0.20 17.93 16.18
CA THR A 84 1.20 17.59 15.92
C THR A 84 1.46 17.50 14.43
N GLN A 85 2.73 17.50 14.05
CA GLN A 85 3.12 17.12 12.69
C GLN A 85 3.01 15.59 12.60
N ALA A 86 2.25 15.11 11.63
CA ALA A 86 2.04 13.67 11.44
C ALA A 86 2.75 13.19 10.18
N ILE A 87 3.50 12.11 10.31
CA ILE A 87 4.24 11.47 9.22
C ILE A 87 3.88 9.99 9.21
N ILE A 88 3.56 9.47 8.04
CA ILE A 88 3.37 8.03 7.86
C ILE A 88 4.69 7.41 7.41
N LEU A 89 5.13 6.38 8.12
CA LEU A 89 6.26 5.55 7.74
C LEU A 89 5.72 4.16 7.43
N SER A 90 5.82 3.73 6.16
CA SER A 90 5.19 2.49 5.72
C SER A 90 6.11 1.69 4.82
N ASP A 91 5.93 0.38 4.83
CA ASP A 91 6.61 -0.54 3.91
C ASP A 91 5.79 -0.79 2.64
N THR A 92 4.70 -0.07 2.46
CA THR A 92 3.94 -0.09 1.19
C THR A 92 4.72 0.61 0.07
N PHE A 93 4.12 0.66 -1.10
CA PHE A 93 4.70 1.34 -2.26
C PHE A 93 3.90 2.61 -2.57
N GLU A 94 4.59 3.66 -3.00
CA GLU A 94 3.93 4.95 -3.27
C GLU A 94 2.81 4.82 -4.30
N GLN A 95 2.98 3.96 -5.29
CA GLN A 95 1.98 3.73 -6.32
C GLN A 95 0.71 3.05 -5.77
N PHE A 96 0.87 2.19 -4.75
CA PHE A 96 -0.25 1.57 -4.06
C PHE A 96 -0.91 2.55 -3.08
N ALA A 97 -0.10 3.37 -2.43
CA ALA A 97 -0.58 4.32 -1.43
C ALA A 97 -1.39 5.46 -2.04
N LYS A 98 -1.07 5.87 -3.27
CA LYS A 98 -1.65 7.07 -3.88
C LYS A 98 -3.18 7.10 -3.83
N PRO A 99 -3.93 6.07 -4.24
CA PRO A 99 -5.39 6.11 -4.15
C PRO A 99 -5.90 6.25 -2.72
N LEU A 100 -5.16 5.73 -1.74
CA LEU A 100 -5.53 5.82 -0.33
C LEU A 100 -5.17 7.18 0.27
N MET A 101 -4.10 7.80 -0.21
CA MET A 101 -3.71 9.15 0.23
C MET A 101 -4.80 10.18 -0.10
N GLU A 102 -5.43 10.07 -1.25
CA GLU A 102 -6.58 10.91 -1.59
C GLU A 102 -7.65 10.84 -0.50
N LYS A 103 -7.99 9.63 -0.07
CA LYS A 103 -9.05 9.40 0.92
C LYS A 103 -8.65 9.85 2.32
N LEU A 104 -7.34 9.97 2.60
CA LEU A 104 -6.81 10.38 3.91
C LEU A 104 -6.42 11.87 3.96
N GLY A 105 -6.65 12.63 2.89
CA GLY A 105 -6.35 14.06 2.86
C GLY A 105 -4.90 14.39 2.62
N TRP A 106 -4.18 13.54 1.90
CA TRP A 106 -2.79 13.75 1.46
C TRP A 106 -1.81 13.95 2.62
N PRO A 107 -1.73 13.02 3.58
CA PRO A 107 -0.72 13.11 4.64
C PRO A 107 0.68 12.89 4.09
N THR A 108 1.68 13.38 4.81
CA THR A 108 3.10 13.11 4.49
C THR A 108 3.39 11.64 4.69
N ILE A 109 4.00 11.01 3.69
CA ILE A 109 4.33 9.58 3.76
C ILE A 109 5.75 9.33 3.23
N PHE A 110 6.47 8.46 3.93
CA PHE A 110 7.71 7.86 3.47
C PHE A 110 7.47 6.36 3.29
N CYS A 111 7.69 5.87 2.09
CA CYS A 111 7.44 4.47 1.74
C CYS A 111 8.36 4.02 0.61
N ASN A 112 8.18 2.78 0.18
CA ASN A 112 8.96 2.20 -0.91
C ASN A 112 8.40 2.59 -2.27
N THR A 113 9.09 2.24 -3.33
CA THR A 113 8.73 2.59 -4.72
C THR A 113 8.74 1.35 -5.60
N LEU A 114 7.70 1.17 -6.41
CA LEU A 114 7.71 0.15 -7.46
C LEU A 114 8.46 0.65 -8.68
N GLU A 115 9.16 -0.24 -9.35
CA GLU A 115 9.74 0.01 -10.65
C GLU A 115 8.70 -0.41 -11.70
N VAL A 116 8.29 0.54 -12.54
CA VAL A 116 7.21 0.34 -13.51
C VAL A 116 7.76 0.56 -14.91
N ALA A 117 7.56 -0.43 -15.78
CA ALA A 117 7.95 -0.35 -17.17
C ALA A 117 7.04 0.62 -17.95
N PRO A 118 7.45 1.09 -19.15
CA PRO A 118 6.62 2.01 -19.93
C PRO A 118 5.23 1.50 -20.28
N ASP A 119 5.04 0.19 -20.36
CA ASP A 119 3.74 -0.43 -20.63
C ASP A 119 2.88 -0.61 -19.37
N GLY A 120 3.37 -0.18 -18.21
CA GLY A 120 2.66 -0.31 -16.94
C GLY A 120 2.95 -1.59 -16.16
N THR A 121 3.75 -2.49 -16.71
CA THR A 121 4.15 -3.74 -16.02
C THR A 121 5.04 -3.41 -14.84
N ILE A 122 4.80 -4.07 -13.71
CA ILE A 122 5.67 -3.93 -12.53
C ILE A 122 6.90 -4.78 -12.75
N SER A 123 8.06 -4.14 -12.89
CA SER A 123 9.33 -4.83 -13.20
C SER A 123 10.19 -5.08 -11.96
N GLY A 124 9.93 -4.41 -10.86
CA GLY A 124 10.71 -4.57 -9.65
C GLY A 124 10.25 -3.61 -8.57
N TYR A 125 11.10 -3.43 -7.57
CA TYR A 125 10.81 -2.52 -6.47
C TYR A 125 12.11 -1.99 -5.86
N ARG A 126 11.98 -0.88 -5.16
CA ARG A 126 13.11 -0.23 -4.48
C ARG A 126 12.66 0.17 -3.07
N MET A 127 13.44 -0.25 -2.07
CA MET A 127 13.23 0.14 -0.68
C MET A 127 13.69 1.59 -0.45
N ARG A 128 12.98 2.30 0.43
CA ARG A 128 13.35 3.66 0.82
C ARG A 128 14.66 3.71 1.59
#